data_c3cdb8280f77411ebd297a7a4f7bb81e
#
_entry.id   c3cdb8280f77411ebd297a7a4f7bb81e
#
_cell.length_a   1.000
_cell.length_b   1.000
_cell.length_c   1.000
_cell.angle_alpha   90.00
_cell.angle_beta   90.00
_cell.angle_gamma   90.00
#
_symmetry.space_group_name_H-M   'P 1'
#
loop_
_entity.id
_entity.type
_entity.pdbx_description
1 polymer ?
#
loop_
_entity_poly.entity_id
_entity_poly.type
_entity_poly.pdbx_seq_one_letter_code
_entity_poly.pdbx_strand_id
1 'polypeptide(L)'
;MTARVASGNVASGNVASGFSRTVLLGVLLLMVPLLATDKFGDVEITTFIHSSIQIEHAGKVIQVDPWSLADLSHAKPADLILITDDVGHHLDVAAIARLRKAGAPVVIAANGRPQVPDGVVMNNGDTMTFGAITVDAIGAYDIKPGEPYHPKGEANGYVISVGGKRIYVVGVTECVPEVKAVRNVDVAFFPLNLPLARMEPAAAIDCISAMAPKVVYPYHYDQEWVRPVPAGGARPTPTTRGLQELKAALTPKNIEVRLADWYPK
;
A
#
# COMPACT_ATOMS: atom_id res chain seq x y z
N MET A 1 -6.44 -46.96 -93.35
CA MET A 1 -5.37 -46.12 -93.93
C MET A 1 -4.83 -45.28 -92.74
N THR A 2 -3.78 -45.74 -92.21
CA THR A 2 -2.42 -45.24 -92.20
C THR A 2 -2.28 -43.75 -91.92
N ALA A 3 -1.73 -43.37 -90.77
CA ALA A 3 -0.37 -42.84 -90.62
C ALA A 3 -0.05 -42.49 -89.20
N ARG A 4 1.11 -43.01 -88.83
CA ARG A 4 1.92 -42.65 -87.61
C ARG A 4 2.52 -41.26 -87.71
N VAL A 5 2.89 -40.63 -86.63
CA VAL A 5 4.21 -39.99 -86.29
C VAL A 5 4.20 -39.52 -84.87
N ALA A 6 4.96 -40.05 -84.04
CA ALA A 6 6.27 -39.78 -83.42
C ALA A 6 6.29 -38.67 -82.34
N SER A 7 6.49 -39.08 -81.18
CA SER A 7 7.37 -38.77 -80.04
C SER A 7 8.07 -37.38 -79.96
N GLY A 8 7.93 -36.77 -78.87
CA GLY A 8 8.80 -35.69 -78.37
C GLY A 8 8.75 -35.60 -76.83
N ASN A 9 9.71 -36.25 -76.17
CA ASN A 9 9.97 -36.10 -74.76
C ASN A 9 10.56 -34.74 -74.51
N VAL A 10 9.90 -33.97 -73.62
CA VAL A 10 10.55 -32.81 -72.93
C VAL A 10 10.43 -33.02 -71.45
N ALA A 11 11.59 -33.20 -70.82
CA ALA A 11 11.74 -33.29 -69.38
C ALA A 11 11.48 -31.91 -68.75
N SER A 12 10.50 -31.81 -67.88
CA SER A 12 10.31 -30.63 -67.03
C SER A 12 10.90 -30.90 -65.67
N GLY A 13 11.95 -30.13 -65.35
CA GLY A 13 12.57 -30.15 -64.07
C GLY A 13 11.66 -29.57 -62.96
N ASN A 14 11.42 -30.33 -61.91
CA ASN A 14 10.78 -29.87 -60.70
C ASN A 14 11.72 -28.98 -59.91
N VAL A 15 11.43 -27.68 -59.85
CA VAL A 15 12.05 -26.75 -58.88
C VAL A 15 11.18 -26.79 -57.61
N ALA A 16 11.67 -27.51 -56.62
CA ALA A 16 11.08 -27.48 -55.29
C ALA A 16 11.48 -26.17 -54.57
N SER A 17 10.55 -25.21 -54.55
CA SER A 17 10.71 -24.02 -53.73
C SER A 17 10.39 -24.37 -52.25
N GLY A 18 11.44 -24.58 -51.45
CA GLY A 18 11.33 -24.74 -50.01
C GLY A 18 10.98 -23.41 -49.34
N PHE A 19 9.70 -23.20 -49.00
CA PHE A 19 9.31 -22.13 -48.06
C PHE A 19 9.66 -22.55 -46.67
N SER A 20 10.80 -22.03 -46.17
CA SER A 20 11.15 -22.10 -44.75
C SER A 20 10.19 -21.21 -43.96
N ARG A 21 9.23 -21.82 -43.27
CA ARG A 21 8.36 -21.12 -42.31
C ARG A 21 9.17 -20.87 -41.03
N THR A 22 9.79 -19.69 -40.92
CA THR A 22 10.35 -19.21 -39.66
C THR A 22 9.17 -18.87 -38.76
N VAL A 23 8.88 -19.75 -37.80
CA VAL A 23 7.92 -19.45 -36.71
C VAL A 23 8.64 -18.51 -35.78
N LEU A 24 8.36 -17.22 -35.89
CA LEU A 24 8.71 -16.25 -34.81
C LEU A 24 7.81 -16.55 -33.60
N LEU A 25 8.35 -17.26 -32.60
CA LEU A 25 7.75 -17.28 -31.28
C LEU A 25 7.89 -15.86 -30.70
N GLY A 26 6.86 -15.07 -30.80
CA GLY A 26 6.73 -13.82 -30.08
C GLY A 26 6.61 -14.14 -28.59
N VAL A 27 7.67 -13.94 -27.84
CA VAL A 27 7.60 -13.91 -26.37
C VAL A 27 6.82 -12.67 -26.00
N LEU A 28 5.53 -12.85 -25.69
CA LEU A 28 4.69 -11.82 -25.11
C LEU A 28 5.20 -11.60 -23.68
N LEU A 29 6.09 -10.63 -23.49
CA LEU A 29 6.45 -10.16 -22.16
C LEU A 29 5.19 -9.52 -21.58
N LEU A 30 4.48 -10.26 -20.73
CA LEU A 30 3.48 -9.69 -19.84
C LEU A 30 4.21 -8.71 -18.94
N MET A 31 4.12 -7.41 -19.22
CA MET A 31 4.53 -6.37 -18.26
C MET A 31 3.56 -6.44 -17.08
N VAL A 32 3.95 -7.20 -16.06
CA VAL A 32 3.31 -7.10 -14.75
C VAL A 32 3.64 -5.70 -14.23
N PRO A 33 2.66 -4.87 -13.85
CA PRO A 33 2.96 -3.58 -13.27
C PRO A 33 3.80 -3.79 -12.01
N LEU A 34 5.04 -3.32 -12.05
CA LEU A 34 5.92 -3.35 -10.90
C LEU A 34 5.33 -2.40 -9.86
N LEU A 35 5.03 -2.90 -8.67
CA LEU A 35 4.61 -2.07 -7.54
C LEU A 35 5.66 -0.98 -7.31
N ALA A 36 5.22 0.25 -7.12
CA ALA A 36 6.13 1.35 -6.85
C ALA A 36 6.79 1.14 -5.48
N THR A 37 8.11 0.96 -5.49
CA THR A 37 8.93 0.86 -4.28
C THR A 37 9.80 2.10 -4.18
N ASP A 38 9.64 2.85 -3.10
CA ASP A 38 10.43 4.02 -2.79
C ASP A 38 11.59 3.67 -1.84
N LYS A 39 12.73 4.34 -2.03
CA LYS A 39 13.92 4.14 -1.20
C LYS A 39 14.22 5.36 -0.34
N PHE A 40 14.50 5.10 0.93
CA PHE A 40 14.90 6.09 1.93
C PHE A 40 16.23 5.65 2.58
N GLY A 41 17.34 5.88 1.88
CA GLY A 41 18.60 5.23 2.20
C GLY A 41 18.51 3.72 1.97
N ASP A 42 18.81 2.92 2.99
CA ASP A 42 18.74 1.45 2.93
C ASP A 42 17.35 0.89 3.28
N VAL A 43 16.37 1.75 3.55
CA VAL A 43 14.99 1.34 3.81
C VAL A 43 14.19 1.42 2.51
N GLU A 44 13.51 0.34 2.15
CA GLU A 44 12.61 0.26 1.00
C GLU A 44 11.16 0.23 1.50
N ILE A 45 10.28 1.00 0.85
CA ILE A 45 8.85 1.06 1.17
C ILE A 45 8.05 0.77 -0.08
N THR A 46 7.18 -0.23 0.00
CA THR A 46 6.24 -0.60 -1.06
C THR A 46 4.81 -0.39 -0.56
N THR A 47 4.02 0.32 -1.34
CA THR A 47 2.60 0.54 -1.07
C THR A 47 1.76 -0.40 -1.91
N PHE A 48 0.70 -0.99 -1.33
CA PHE A 48 -0.20 -1.90 -2.04
C PHE A 48 -1.56 -1.24 -2.28
N ILE A 49 -2.47 -1.35 -1.31
CA ILE A 49 -3.82 -0.81 -1.41
C ILE A 49 -4.22 -0.16 -0.09
N HIS A 50 -4.93 0.95 -0.16
CA HIS A 50 -5.62 1.59 0.97
C HIS A 50 -4.69 1.99 2.12
N SER A 51 -4.35 1.06 3.03
CA SER A 51 -3.41 1.24 4.15
C SER A 51 -2.30 0.19 4.17
N SER A 52 -2.30 -0.75 3.22
CA SER A 52 -1.34 -1.84 3.20
C SER A 52 0.05 -1.39 2.74
N ILE A 53 1.04 -1.51 3.61
CA ILE A 53 2.41 -1.02 3.41
C ILE A 53 3.40 -2.13 3.77
N GLN A 54 4.44 -2.31 2.96
CA GLN A 54 5.60 -3.14 3.27
C GLN A 54 6.83 -2.25 3.46
N ILE A 55 7.56 -2.47 4.54
CA ILE A 55 8.81 -1.77 4.85
C ILE A 55 9.90 -2.82 4.97
N GLU A 56 11.02 -2.59 4.28
CA GLU A 56 12.14 -3.53 4.24
C GLU A 56 13.44 -2.84 4.65
N HIS A 57 14.22 -3.52 5.47
CA HIS A 57 15.58 -3.11 5.83
C HIS A 57 16.41 -4.31 6.27
N ALA A 58 17.63 -4.44 5.75
CA ALA A 58 18.61 -5.47 6.15
C ALA A 58 18.02 -6.90 6.19
N GLY A 59 17.19 -7.26 5.20
CA GLY A 59 16.55 -8.57 5.09
C GLY A 59 15.38 -8.79 6.03
N LYS A 60 14.97 -7.79 6.80
CA LYS A 60 13.75 -7.79 7.61
C LYS A 60 12.60 -7.14 6.86
N VAL A 61 11.41 -7.68 7.05
CA VAL A 61 10.17 -7.24 6.42
C VAL A 61 9.15 -6.91 7.50
N ILE A 62 8.60 -5.71 7.43
CA ILE A 62 7.48 -5.25 8.24
C ILE A 62 6.29 -5.08 7.31
N GLN A 63 5.16 -5.69 7.65
CA GLN A 63 3.90 -5.44 6.96
C GLN A 63 3.00 -4.60 7.88
N VAL A 64 2.36 -3.58 7.34
CA VAL A 64 1.35 -2.78 8.03
C VAL A 64 0.03 -2.98 7.33
N ASP A 65 -1.03 -3.29 8.07
CA ASP A 65 -2.40 -3.49 7.58
C ASP A 65 -2.47 -4.33 6.29
N PRO A 66 -1.87 -5.53 6.24
CA PRO A 66 -1.93 -6.33 5.01
C PRO A 66 -3.38 -6.73 4.73
N TRP A 67 -3.83 -6.49 3.48
CA TRP A 67 -5.20 -6.75 3.07
C TRP A 67 -5.27 -7.67 1.85
N SER A 68 -6.06 -8.74 1.91
CA SER A 68 -6.16 -9.75 0.84
C SER A 68 -6.83 -9.24 -0.45
N LEU A 69 -7.45 -8.06 -0.42
CA LEU A 69 -7.92 -7.39 -1.64
C LEU A 69 -6.77 -6.85 -2.51
N ALA A 70 -5.58 -6.63 -1.93
CA ALA A 70 -4.39 -6.28 -2.69
C ALA A 70 -3.87 -7.44 -3.52
N ASP A 71 -3.18 -7.15 -4.62
CA ASP A 71 -2.31 -8.14 -5.24
C ASP A 71 -1.06 -8.34 -4.36
N LEU A 72 -1.12 -9.36 -3.51
CA LEU A 72 -0.03 -9.74 -2.61
C LEU A 72 0.98 -10.71 -3.27
N SER A 73 0.98 -10.89 -4.60
CA SER A 73 1.91 -11.81 -5.28
C SER A 73 3.37 -11.40 -5.12
N HIS A 74 3.61 -10.10 -4.96
CA HIS A 74 4.94 -9.51 -4.75
C HIS A 74 5.22 -9.14 -3.29
N ALA A 75 4.26 -9.36 -2.38
CA ALA A 75 4.46 -9.12 -0.95
C ALA A 75 5.39 -10.18 -0.36
N LYS A 76 6.32 -9.75 0.48
CA LYS A 76 7.28 -10.63 1.15
C LYS A 76 6.77 -11.10 2.51
N PRO A 77 7.12 -12.33 2.92
CA PRO A 77 6.78 -12.82 4.26
C PRO A 77 7.36 -11.92 5.36
N ALA A 78 6.53 -11.57 6.34
CA ALA A 78 6.81 -10.59 7.37
C ALA A 78 7.58 -11.18 8.56
N ASP A 79 8.58 -10.44 9.03
CA ASP A 79 9.23 -10.64 10.34
C ASP A 79 8.43 -9.94 11.46
N LEU A 80 7.60 -8.95 11.12
CA LEU A 80 6.73 -8.19 12.01
C LEU A 80 5.49 -7.74 11.24
N ILE A 81 4.31 -7.87 11.84
CA ILE A 81 3.06 -7.31 11.30
C ILE A 81 2.51 -6.31 12.31
N LEU A 82 2.13 -5.13 11.84
CA LEU A 82 1.51 -4.07 12.63
C LEU A 82 0.10 -3.83 12.11
N ILE A 83 -0.88 -3.82 12.99
CA ILE A 83 -2.29 -3.59 12.66
C ILE A 83 -2.75 -2.30 13.34
N THR A 84 -3.19 -1.34 12.55
CA THR A 84 -3.58 -0.02 13.06
C THR A 84 -4.99 0.02 13.64
N ASP A 85 -5.91 -0.82 13.13
CA ASP A 85 -7.32 -0.86 13.53
C ASP A 85 -7.87 -2.29 13.41
N ASP A 86 -8.96 -2.62 14.09
CA ASP A 86 -9.55 -3.96 14.14
C ASP A 86 -10.59 -4.25 13.03
N VAL A 87 -10.87 -3.27 12.15
CA VAL A 87 -11.80 -3.45 11.04
C VAL A 87 -11.16 -4.22 9.87
N GLY A 88 -11.97 -4.94 9.09
CA GLY A 88 -11.51 -5.95 8.13
C GLY A 88 -10.60 -5.48 6.99
N HIS A 89 -10.52 -4.18 6.70
CA HIS A 89 -9.57 -3.64 5.72
C HIS A 89 -8.23 -3.18 6.33
N HIS A 90 -8.08 -3.29 7.65
CA HIS A 90 -6.84 -3.16 8.40
C HIS A 90 -6.42 -4.49 9.03
N LEU A 91 -7.36 -5.18 9.70
CA LEU A 91 -7.13 -6.49 10.32
C LEU A 91 -7.74 -7.59 9.44
N ASP A 92 -6.98 -8.09 8.48
CA ASP A 92 -7.36 -9.20 7.61
C ASP A 92 -6.60 -10.47 8.02
N VAL A 93 -7.29 -11.37 8.70
CA VAL A 93 -6.72 -12.63 9.21
C VAL A 93 -6.14 -13.50 8.09
N ALA A 94 -6.76 -13.48 6.90
CA ALA A 94 -6.27 -14.27 5.76
C ALA A 94 -4.96 -13.69 5.20
N ALA A 95 -4.85 -12.37 5.07
CA ALA A 95 -3.61 -11.71 4.66
C ALA A 95 -2.50 -11.88 5.70
N ILE A 96 -2.84 -11.77 7.01
CA ILE A 96 -1.91 -12.04 8.11
C ILE A 96 -1.38 -13.47 8.00
N ALA A 97 -2.25 -14.47 7.89
CA ALA A 97 -1.85 -15.88 7.80
C ALA A 97 -0.96 -16.16 6.58
N ARG A 98 -1.23 -15.50 5.45
CA ARG A 98 -0.45 -15.62 4.21
C ARG A 98 0.97 -15.06 4.35
N LEU A 99 1.12 -13.91 5.02
CA LEU A 99 2.36 -13.16 5.04
C LEU A 99 3.19 -13.36 6.31
N ARG A 100 2.62 -13.88 7.39
CA ARG A 100 3.30 -14.07 8.66
C ARG A 100 4.34 -15.19 8.58
N LYS A 101 5.62 -14.90 8.82
CA LYS A 101 6.62 -15.94 9.07
C LYS A 101 6.29 -16.70 10.37
N ALA A 102 6.70 -17.95 10.44
CA ALA A 102 6.52 -18.75 11.66
C ALA A 102 7.13 -18.02 12.87
N GLY A 103 6.31 -17.78 13.90
CA GLY A 103 6.71 -17.09 15.13
C GLY A 103 6.86 -15.56 15.02
N ALA A 104 6.62 -14.96 13.85
CA ALA A 104 6.66 -13.51 13.73
C ALA A 104 5.54 -12.87 14.58
N PRO A 105 5.81 -11.79 15.33
CA PRO A 105 4.79 -11.09 16.10
C PRO A 105 3.80 -10.37 15.19
N VAL A 106 2.53 -10.35 15.61
CA VAL A 106 1.47 -9.50 15.07
C VAL A 106 1.07 -8.52 16.18
N VAL A 107 1.36 -7.25 15.98
CA VAL A 107 1.04 -6.18 16.93
C VAL A 107 -0.36 -5.65 16.63
N ILE A 108 -1.18 -5.56 17.68
CA ILE A 108 -2.59 -5.14 17.62
C ILE A 108 -2.92 -4.22 18.79
N ALA A 109 -3.99 -3.45 18.71
CA ALA A 109 -4.67 -2.92 19.88
C ALA A 109 -5.47 -4.03 20.59
N ALA A 110 -5.89 -3.80 21.83
CA ALA A 110 -6.52 -4.85 22.65
C ALA A 110 -7.82 -5.43 22.06
N ASN A 111 -8.60 -4.61 21.34
CA ASN A 111 -9.83 -4.99 20.65
C ASN A 111 -9.59 -5.95 19.45
N GLY A 112 -8.39 -6.04 18.92
CA GLY A 112 -8.03 -7.02 17.89
C GLY A 112 -7.82 -8.45 18.39
N ARG A 113 -7.75 -8.67 19.73
CA ARG A 113 -7.53 -9.99 20.35
C ARG A 113 -8.51 -11.08 19.93
N PRO A 114 -9.81 -10.83 19.78
CA PRO A 114 -10.75 -11.87 19.32
C PRO A 114 -10.40 -12.45 17.95
N GLN A 115 -9.80 -11.63 17.07
CA GLN A 115 -9.43 -12.03 15.71
C GLN A 115 -8.00 -12.59 15.62
N VAL A 116 -7.08 -12.10 16.49
CA VAL A 116 -5.68 -12.53 16.58
C VAL A 116 -5.34 -12.86 18.03
N PRO A 117 -5.73 -14.06 18.53
CA PRO A 117 -5.61 -14.42 19.95
C PRO A 117 -4.17 -14.40 20.49
N ASP A 118 -3.18 -14.68 19.63
CA ASP A 118 -1.76 -14.66 19.95
C ASP A 118 -1.08 -13.32 19.62
N GLY A 119 -1.87 -12.29 19.29
CA GLY A 119 -1.37 -10.95 18.99
C GLY A 119 -0.66 -10.30 20.17
N VAL A 120 0.37 -9.54 19.90
CA VAL A 120 1.08 -8.71 20.88
C VAL A 120 0.31 -7.40 21.03
N VAL A 121 -0.27 -7.19 22.21
CA VAL A 121 -1.04 -5.97 22.46
C VAL A 121 -0.09 -4.81 22.77
N MET A 122 -0.28 -3.70 22.04
CA MET A 122 0.28 -2.39 22.37
C MET A 122 -0.87 -1.40 22.62
N ASN A 123 -0.81 -0.71 23.75
CA ASN A 123 -1.74 0.38 24.04
C ASN A 123 -1.17 1.72 23.55
N ASN A 124 -2.02 2.72 23.41
CA ASN A 124 -1.55 4.07 23.08
C ASN A 124 -0.48 4.54 24.10
N GLY A 125 0.69 4.93 23.62
CA GLY A 125 1.85 5.36 24.41
C GLY A 125 2.87 4.26 24.71
N ASP A 126 2.60 3.00 24.37
CA ASP A 126 3.55 1.92 24.55
C ASP A 126 4.70 2.01 23.53
N THR A 127 5.87 1.57 23.94
CA THR A 127 7.05 1.37 23.07
C THR A 127 7.53 -0.07 23.20
N MET A 128 7.73 -0.74 22.07
CA MET A 128 8.29 -2.09 22.03
C MET A 128 9.43 -2.20 21.00
N THR A 129 10.36 -3.13 21.26
CA THR A 129 11.48 -3.41 20.34
C THR A 129 11.45 -4.84 19.87
N PHE A 130 11.54 -5.02 18.55
CA PHE A 130 11.55 -6.29 17.83
C PHE A 130 12.89 -6.44 17.08
N GLY A 131 13.89 -6.94 17.75
CA GLY A 131 15.27 -6.97 17.23
C GLY A 131 15.82 -5.56 17.01
N ALA A 132 16.09 -5.18 15.76
CA ALA A 132 16.57 -3.84 15.39
C ALA A 132 15.45 -2.84 15.06
N ILE A 133 14.19 -3.21 15.25
CA ILE A 133 13.01 -2.38 14.95
C ILE A 133 12.40 -1.93 16.26
N THR A 134 12.27 -0.61 16.47
CA THR A 134 11.52 -0.05 17.58
C THR A 134 10.20 0.53 17.07
N VAL A 135 9.12 0.25 17.80
CA VAL A 135 7.76 0.69 17.49
C VAL A 135 7.18 1.44 18.65
N ASP A 136 6.75 2.69 18.41
CA ASP A 136 6.00 3.50 19.37
C ASP A 136 4.53 3.50 18.93
N ALA A 137 3.60 3.11 19.78
CA ALA A 137 2.15 3.16 19.52
C ALA A 137 1.60 4.54 19.90
N ILE A 138 1.06 5.24 18.93
CA ILE A 138 0.46 6.57 19.07
C ILE A 138 -1.04 6.43 19.04
N GLY A 139 -1.78 7.15 19.89
CA GLY A 139 -3.23 7.12 19.88
C GLY A 139 -3.81 7.59 18.53
N ALA A 140 -4.66 6.76 17.94
CA ALA A 140 -5.42 7.07 16.74
C ALA A 140 -6.91 7.03 17.08
N TYR A 141 -7.60 8.20 17.04
CA TYR A 141 -8.99 8.30 17.47
C TYR A 141 -9.69 9.55 16.94
N ASP A 142 -11.02 9.53 17.04
CA ASP A 142 -11.88 10.65 16.64
C ASP A 142 -12.10 11.64 17.79
N ILE A 143 -12.12 12.94 17.47
CA ILE A 143 -12.42 14.03 18.41
C ILE A 143 -13.59 14.89 17.95
N LYS A 144 -14.11 14.70 16.74
CA LYS A 144 -15.27 15.41 16.24
C LYS A 144 -16.51 15.03 17.07
N PRO A 145 -17.39 16.00 17.42
CA PRO A 145 -18.60 15.71 18.17
C PRO A 145 -19.49 14.66 17.48
N GLY A 146 -20.08 13.78 18.27
CA GLY A 146 -20.94 12.67 17.84
C GLY A 146 -20.36 11.33 18.25
N GLU A 147 -21.00 10.25 17.79
CA GLU A 147 -20.51 8.89 18.03
C GLU A 147 -19.18 8.70 17.29
N PRO A 148 -18.09 8.34 17.97
CA PRO A 148 -16.80 8.09 17.33
C PRO A 148 -16.83 6.77 16.56
N TYR A 149 -16.26 6.76 15.34
CA TYR A 149 -15.95 5.49 14.66
C TYR A 149 -14.73 4.82 15.25
N HIS A 150 -13.78 5.63 15.78
CA HIS A 150 -12.55 5.19 16.42
C HIS A 150 -12.45 5.79 17.81
N PRO A 151 -12.98 5.11 18.85
CA PRO A 151 -12.82 5.55 20.23
C PRO A 151 -11.35 5.56 20.65
N LYS A 152 -11.00 6.45 21.58
CA LYS A 152 -9.63 6.52 22.11
C LYS A 152 -9.26 5.20 22.81
N GLY A 153 -8.11 4.63 22.44
CA GLY A 153 -7.58 3.39 22.99
C GLY A 153 -7.88 2.13 22.17
N GLU A 154 -8.70 2.23 21.10
CA GLU A 154 -9.09 1.09 20.27
C GLU A 154 -8.24 0.96 19.00
N ALA A 155 -7.59 2.03 18.55
CA ALA A 155 -6.71 2.03 17.39
C ALA A 155 -5.34 2.66 17.70
N ASN A 156 -4.33 2.27 16.94
CA ASN A 156 -2.96 2.78 17.02
C ASN A 156 -2.47 3.31 15.69
N GLY A 157 -1.79 4.46 15.71
CA GLY A 157 -0.75 4.75 14.74
C GLY A 157 0.59 4.20 15.25
N TYR A 158 1.55 3.98 14.34
CA TYR A 158 2.86 3.43 14.71
C TYR A 158 3.99 4.29 14.18
N VAL A 159 4.89 4.75 15.07
CA VAL A 159 6.18 5.28 14.67
C VAL A 159 7.19 4.15 14.68
N ILE A 160 7.68 3.79 13.49
CA ILE A 160 8.57 2.67 13.26
C ILE A 160 9.99 3.21 13.06
N SER A 161 10.88 2.89 13.97
CA SER A 161 12.31 3.25 13.88
C SER A 161 13.08 2.05 13.35
N VAL A 162 13.62 2.16 12.14
CA VAL A 162 14.34 1.08 11.43
C VAL A 162 15.36 1.68 10.45
N GLY A 163 16.56 1.13 10.35
CA GLY A 163 17.58 1.60 9.41
C GLY A 163 17.94 3.09 9.56
N GLY A 164 17.89 3.63 10.76
CA GLY A 164 18.11 5.06 11.02
C GLY A 164 17.03 5.99 10.48
N LYS A 165 15.87 5.44 10.06
CA LYS A 165 14.69 6.18 9.63
C LYS A 165 13.57 6.08 10.66
N ARG A 166 12.77 7.13 10.76
CA ARG A 166 11.52 7.15 11.52
C ARG A 166 10.36 7.26 10.54
N ILE A 167 9.59 6.20 10.45
CA ILE A 167 8.44 6.06 9.55
C ILE A 167 7.19 6.07 10.42
N TYR A 168 6.27 7.00 10.17
CA TYR A 168 5.02 7.09 10.91
C TYR A 168 3.84 6.69 10.06
N VAL A 169 3.24 5.56 10.36
CA VAL A 169 1.92 5.17 9.86
C VAL A 169 0.90 5.67 10.87
N VAL A 170 0.16 6.71 10.49
CA VAL A 170 -0.66 7.50 11.43
C VAL A 170 -1.90 6.73 11.91
N GLY A 171 -2.37 5.75 11.13
CA GLY A 171 -3.64 5.05 11.41
C GLY A 171 -4.83 5.91 10.98
N VAL A 172 -6.03 5.46 11.32
CA VAL A 172 -7.27 6.22 11.07
C VAL A 172 -7.57 7.07 12.29
N THR A 173 -7.39 8.38 12.17
CA THR A 173 -7.50 9.32 13.30
C THR A 173 -7.92 10.69 12.81
N GLU A 174 -8.38 11.53 13.72
CA GLU A 174 -8.41 12.97 13.51
C GLU A 174 -7.10 13.61 13.98
N CYS A 175 -6.98 14.94 13.84
CA CYS A 175 -5.76 15.68 14.18
C CYS A 175 -5.64 15.87 15.70
N VAL A 176 -5.40 14.78 16.41
CA VAL A 176 -5.29 14.75 17.88
C VAL A 176 -3.94 15.28 18.38
N PRO A 177 -3.85 15.72 19.66
CA PRO A 177 -2.60 16.26 20.21
C PRO A 177 -1.43 15.29 20.13
N GLU A 178 -1.66 13.99 20.33
CA GLU A 178 -0.64 12.95 20.26
C GLU A 178 -0.01 12.85 18.88
N VAL A 179 -0.82 12.92 17.80
CA VAL A 179 -0.34 12.96 16.42
C VAL A 179 0.47 14.21 16.14
N LYS A 180 -0.02 15.37 16.57
CA LYS A 180 0.70 16.65 16.45
C LYS A 180 2.04 16.68 17.20
N ALA A 181 2.16 15.89 18.27
CA ALA A 181 3.35 15.86 19.11
C ALA A 181 4.50 15.04 18.52
N VAL A 182 4.25 14.16 17.56
CA VAL A 182 5.30 13.33 16.92
C VAL A 182 6.29 14.23 16.18
N ARG A 183 7.60 13.95 16.33
CA ARG A 183 8.70 14.74 15.75
C ARG A 183 9.72 13.84 15.06
N ASN A 184 10.58 14.49 14.25
CA ASN A 184 11.70 13.84 13.58
C ASN A 184 11.27 12.68 12.69
N VAL A 185 10.18 12.85 11.94
CA VAL A 185 9.62 11.86 11.03
C VAL A 185 10.27 12.04 9.65
N ASP A 186 10.85 10.96 9.13
CA ASP A 186 11.39 10.95 7.75
C ASP A 186 10.26 10.76 6.75
N VAL A 187 9.34 9.81 7.02
CA VAL A 187 8.22 9.48 6.15
C VAL A 187 6.96 9.33 7.00
N ALA A 188 5.87 10.01 6.62
CA ALA A 188 4.56 9.85 7.24
C ALA A 188 3.54 9.33 6.22
N PHE A 189 2.78 8.31 6.60
CA PHE A 189 1.55 7.88 5.92
C PHE A 189 0.37 8.50 6.65
N PHE A 190 -0.24 9.51 6.03
CA PHE A 190 -1.21 10.37 6.69
C PHE A 190 -2.61 10.19 6.12
N PRO A 191 -3.62 9.88 6.94
CA PRO A 191 -4.96 9.60 6.45
C PRO A 191 -5.66 10.87 5.95
N LEU A 192 -6.48 10.71 4.91
CA LEU A 192 -7.53 11.66 4.53
C LEU A 192 -8.86 10.90 4.53
N ASN A 193 -9.68 11.13 5.52
CA ASN A 193 -10.96 10.41 5.64
C ASN A 193 -12.12 11.28 5.13
N LEU A 194 -12.09 11.59 3.84
CA LEU A 194 -13.04 12.48 3.17
C LEU A 194 -14.49 11.96 3.19
N PRO A 195 -14.75 10.66 2.93
CA PRO A 195 -16.12 10.15 2.96
C PRO A 195 -16.82 10.26 4.30
N LEU A 196 -16.06 10.24 5.41
CA LEU A 196 -16.61 10.39 6.76
C LEU A 196 -16.44 11.81 7.32
N ALA A 197 -15.84 12.74 6.54
CA ALA A 197 -15.53 14.10 6.96
C ALA A 197 -14.80 14.16 8.31
N ARG A 198 -13.86 13.23 8.54
CA ARG A 198 -13.10 13.14 9.80
C ARG A 198 -11.73 13.83 9.69
N MET A 199 -10.81 13.33 8.87
CA MET A 199 -9.55 13.99 8.59
C MET A 199 -9.64 14.71 7.25
N GLU A 200 -10.25 15.89 7.26
CA GLU A 200 -10.37 16.75 6.07
C GLU A 200 -9.04 17.44 5.75
N PRO A 201 -8.84 17.95 4.52
CA PRO A 201 -7.55 18.52 4.09
C PRO A 201 -7.03 19.62 5.02
N ALA A 202 -7.88 20.49 5.52
CA ALA A 202 -7.47 21.57 6.42
C ALA A 202 -6.88 21.04 7.74
N ALA A 203 -7.54 20.05 8.35
CA ALA A 203 -7.07 19.40 9.56
C ALA A 203 -5.78 18.60 9.32
N ALA A 204 -5.69 17.91 8.19
CA ALA A 204 -4.49 17.18 7.79
C ALA A 204 -3.29 18.13 7.58
N ILE A 205 -3.49 19.26 6.88
CA ILE A 205 -2.46 20.29 6.67
C ILE A 205 -1.96 20.86 8.01
N ASP A 206 -2.86 21.13 8.96
CA ASP A 206 -2.48 21.61 10.29
C ASP A 206 -1.63 20.58 11.05
N CYS A 207 -2.08 19.33 11.08
CA CYS A 207 -1.37 18.23 11.73
C CYS A 207 0.00 17.95 11.11
N ILE A 208 0.04 17.80 9.80
CA ILE A 208 1.29 17.53 9.06
C ILE A 208 2.27 18.70 9.23
N SER A 209 1.76 19.94 9.18
CA SER A 209 2.62 21.13 9.38
C SER A 209 3.22 21.19 10.79
N ALA A 210 2.47 20.78 11.81
CA ALA A 210 2.95 20.72 13.18
C ALA A 210 3.98 19.59 13.41
N MET A 211 3.79 18.44 12.76
CA MET A 211 4.72 17.29 12.79
C MET A 211 5.98 17.55 11.97
N ALA A 212 5.85 18.24 10.84
CA ALA A 212 6.89 18.57 9.87
C ALA A 212 7.71 17.35 9.41
N PRO A 213 7.10 16.31 8.83
CA PRO A 213 7.82 15.19 8.25
C PRO A 213 8.58 15.65 6.98
N LYS A 214 9.63 14.90 6.56
CA LYS A 214 10.33 15.21 5.30
C LYS A 214 9.47 14.86 4.10
N VAL A 215 8.82 13.70 4.16
CA VAL A 215 7.94 13.17 3.09
C VAL A 215 6.61 12.74 3.70
N VAL A 216 5.50 13.04 3.03
CA VAL A 216 4.18 12.56 3.40
C VAL A 216 3.50 11.86 2.23
N TYR A 217 2.95 10.70 2.49
CA TYR A 217 2.05 9.95 1.62
C TYR A 217 0.63 10.12 2.16
N PRO A 218 -0.25 10.87 1.48
CA PRO A 218 -1.66 10.79 1.77
C PRO A 218 -2.15 9.38 1.46
N TYR A 219 -2.92 8.79 2.36
CA TYR A 219 -3.47 7.46 2.18
C TYR A 219 -4.88 7.39 2.79
N HIS A 220 -5.58 6.27 2.65
CA HIS A 220 -6.91 6.05 3.23
C HIS A 220 -7.95 7.11 2.81
N TYR A 221 -7.81 7.70 1.62
CA TYR A 221 -8.65 8.84 1.20
C TYR A 221 -9.87 8.44 0.36
N ASP A 222 -9.94 7.22 -0.12
CA ASP A 222 -11.02 6.73 -0.98
C ASP A 222 -11.64 5.46 -0.41
N GLN A 223 -12.43 5.60 0.66
CA GLN A 223 -13.14 4.47 1.25
C GLN A 223 -14.26 3.93 0.36
N GLU A 224 -14.79 4.72 -0.57
CA GLU A 224 -15.81 4.24 -1.49
C GLU A 224 -15.25 3.22 -2.49
N TRP A 225 -13.95 3.22 -2.70
CA TRP A 225 -13.31 2.21 -3.52
C TRP A 225 -13.40 0.80 -2.90
N VAL A 226 -13.47 0.71 -1.58
CA VAL A 226 -13.69 -0.52 -0.81
C VAL A 226 -15.12 -1.04 -0.94
N ARG A 227 -16.05 -0.15 -1.33
CA ARG A 227 -17.43 -0.51 -1.63
C ARG A 227 -17.57 -0.75 -3.12
N PRO A 228 -18.38 -1.71 -3.57
CA PRO A 228 -18.62 -1.90 -4.99
C PRO A 228 -19.11 -0.59 -5.62
N VAL A 229 -18.29 0.02 -6.47
CA VAL A 229 -18.73 1.16 -7.29
C VAL A 229 -19.57 0.58 -8.42
N PRO A 230 -20.79 1.08 -8.68
CA PRO A 230 -21.57 0.68 -9.84
C PRO A 230 -20.74 0.85 -11.11
N ALA A 231 -20.78 -0.12 -12.03
CA ALA A 231 -20.04 -0.07 -13.27
C ALA A 231 -20.30 1.27 -14.00
N GLY A 232 -19.24 2.03 -14.28
CA GLY A 232 -19.31 3.34 -14.90
C GLY A 232 -19.43 4.54 -13.94
N GLY A 233 -19.40 4.32 -12.63
CA GLY A 233 -19.37 5.40 -11.64
C GLY A 233 -18.04 6.16 -11.64
N ALA A 234 -18.09 7.49 -11.67
CA ALA A 234 -16.90 8.32 -11.46
C ALA A 234 -16.49 8.27 -9.99
N ARG A 235 -15.16 8.27 -9.71
CA ARG A 235 -14.65 8.43 -8.35
C ARG A 235 -14.98 9.81 -7.80
N PRO A 236 -15.18 9.96 -6.48
CA PRO A 236 -15.55 11.24 -5.89
C PRO A 236 -14.54 12.35 -6.22
N THR A 237 -15.01 13.43 -6.84
CA THR A 237 -14.23 14.64 -7.11
C THR A 237 -13.63 15.33 -5.87
N PRO A 238 -14.19 15.20 -4.64
CA PRO A 238 -13.57 15.74 -3.42
C PRO A 238 -12.16 15.23 -3.14
N THR A 239 -11.87 13.95 -3.45
CA THR A 239 -10.56 13.34 -3.22
C THR A 239 -9.45 14.05 -4.00
N THR A 240 -9.64 14.26 -5.31
CA THR A 240 -8.63 14.94 -6.15
C THR A 240 -8.35 16.36 -5.65
N ARG A 241 -9.40 17.10 -5.28
CA ARG A 241 -9.27 18.46 -4.72
C ARG A 241 -8.50 18.43 -3.40
N GLY A 242 -8.85 17.54 -2.47
CA GLY A 242 -8.18 17.41 -1.18
C GLY A 242 -6.69 17.09 -1.31
N LEU A 243 -6.32 16.20 -2.23
CA LEU A 243 -4.91 15.89 -2.52
C LEU A 243 -4.16 17.08 -3.11
N GLN A 244 -4.79 17.87 -3.99
CA GLN A 244 -4.21 19.09 -4.56
C GLN A 244 -4.02 20.17 -3.48
N GLU A 245 -5.01 20.40 -2.62
CA GLU A 245 -4.93 21.33 -1.49
C GLU A 245 -3.79 20.96 -0.55
N LEU A 246 -3.66 19.68 -0.20
CA LEU A 246 -2.58 19.17 0.64
C LEU A 246 -1.20 19.49 0.02
N LYS A 247 -1.01 19.14 -1.25
CA LYS A 247 0.25 19.40 -1.96
C LYS A 247 0.57 20.89 -2.03
N ALA A 248 -0.41 21.72 -2.40
CA ALA A 248 -0.22 23.17 -2.51
C ALA A 248 0.17 23.81 -1.17
N ALA A 249 -0.41 23.37 -0.05
CA ALA A 249 -0.16 23.91 1.28
C ALA A 249 1.15 23.45 1.91
N LEU A 250 1.61 22.22 1.62
CA LEU A 250 2.77 21.61 2.27
C LEU A 250 4.08 21.82 1.51
N THR A 251 4.06 21.90 0.18
CA THR A 251 5.26 22.14 -0.63
C THR A 251 6.04 23.40 -0.22
N PRO A 252 5.39 24.57 0.04
CA PRO A 252 6.12 25.78 0.51
C PRO A 252 6.76 25.62 1.90
N LYS A 253 6.38 24.59 2.65
CA LYS A 253 6.91 24.26 3.99
C LYS A 253 8.08 23.25 3.93
N ASN A 254 8.59 22.94 2.73
CA ASN A 254 9.61 21.94 2.48
C ASN A 254 9.19 20.52 2.91
N ILE A 255 7.89 20.21 2.83
CA ILE A 255 7.34 18.87 3.04
C ILE A 255 7.00 18.30 1.67
N GLU A 256 7.67 17.23 1.28
CA GLU A 256 7.41 16.55 0.02
C GLU A 256 6.12 15.74 0.11
N VAL A 257 5.16 15.98 -0.79
CA VAL A 257 3.93 15.19 -0.88
C VAL A 257 4.05 14.20 -2.03
N ARG A 258 4.11 12.92 -1.72
CA ARG A 258 4.12 11.81 -2.69
C ARG A 258 2.77 11.15 -2.78
N LEU A 259 2.29 10.94 -4.00
CA LEU A 259 1.06 10.18 -4.26
C LEU A 259 1.46 8.77 -4.68
N ALA A 260 1.04 7.77 -3.91
CA ALA A 260 1.18 6.38 -4.29
C ALA A 260 -0.07 5.89 -5.04
N ASP A 261 0.07 4.81 -5.81
CA ASP A 261 -1.03 4.17 -6.52
C ASP A 261 -1.82 3.23 -5.56
N TRP A 262 -2.46 3.84 -4.55
CA TRP A 262 -3.23 3.11 -3.53
C TRP A 262 -4.46 2.37 -4.09
N TYR A 263 -4.92 2.79 -5.27
CA TYR A 263 -6.16 2.27 -5.83
C TYR A 263 -5.99 1.97 -7.31
N PRO A 264 -6.41 0.79 -7.78
CA PRO A 264 -6.38 0.45 -9.21
C PRO A 264 -7.15 1.46 -10.04
N LYS A 265 -6.66 1.71 -11.24
CA LYS A 265 -7.30 2.60 -12.23
C LYS A 265 -8.39 1.88 -12.99
#